data_9fbbdb8f072f7d28c09d3bfb99589e5f
#
_entry.id   9fbbdb8f072f7d28c09d3bfb99589e5f
#
_cell.length_a   1.000
_cell.length_b   1.000
_cell.length_c   1.000
_cell.angle_alpha   90.00
_cell.angle_beta   90.00
_cell.angle_gamma   90.00
#
_symmetry.space_group_name_H-M   'P 1'
#
loop_
_entity.id
_entity.type
_entity.pdbx_description
1 polymer ?
#
loop_
_entity_poly.entity_id
_entity_poly.type
_entity_poly.pdbx_seq_one_letter_code
_entity_poly.pdbx_strand_id
1 'polypeptide(L)'
;MSDSAPGDLSAAAADPAGTPSAAQDEYAMRLALDQALNAQLVGEVPVGAVITHMVDGVPQVLATGYNRPVTTNDPTAHAEIVALRHAAELLGNYRLPGCTLYVTLEPCAMCAMALMHARFARVVFAARDPKTGAAGSVVDLFGQAQLNHHTTIEGGLLAGLVRDTHFAPAEL
;
A
#
# COMPACT_ATOMS: atom_id res chain seq x y z
N MET A 1 8.25 -28.74 -41.58
CA MET A 1 7.23 -27.93 -40.94
C MET A 1 7.35 -28.20 -39.44
N SER A 2 8.13 -27.38 -38.77
CA SER A 2 8.34 -27.47 -37.32
C SER A 2 7.43 -26.46 -36.64
N ASP A 3 6.47 -26.97 -35.90
CA ASP A 3 5.54 -26.25 -35.11
C ASP A 3 6.26 -25.82 -33.79
N SER A 4 6.56 -24.52 -33.68
CA SER A 4 7.13 -23.98 -32.46
C SER A 4 5.99 -23.51 -31.58
N ALA A 5 5.72 -24.22 -30.50
CA ALA A 5 4.80 -23.85 -29.46
C ALA A 5 5.25 -22.53 -28.81
N PRO A 6 4.33 -21.61 -28.48
CA PRO A 6 4.68 -20.39 -27.74
C PRO A 6 5.12 -20.75 -26.32
N GLY A 7 6.29 -20.26 -25.96
CA GLY A 7 6.88 -20.47 -24.65
C GLY A 7 5.97 -19.96 -23.52
N ASP A 8 5.84 -20.79 -22.54
CA ASP A 8 5.20 -20.52 -21.26
C ASP A 8 5.88 -19.33 -20.55
N LEU A 9 5.23 -18.17 -20.54
CA LEU A 9 5.64 -16.97 -19.79
C LEU A 9 5.20 -17.01 -18.32
N SER A 10 4.90 -18.18 -17.78
CA SER A 10 4.47 -18.34 -16.39
C SER A 10 5.61 -18.62 -15.40
N ALA A 11 6.85 -18.31 -15.75
CA ALA A 11 7.89 -18.28 -14.74
C ALA A 11 7.66 -17.04 -13.86
N ALA A 12 6.91 -17.22 -12.78
CA ALA A 12 6.94 -16.31 -11.65
C ALA A 12 8.41 -16.14 -11.27
N ALA A 13 8.98 -14.98 -11.58
CA ALA A 13 10.31 -14.64 -11.14
C ALA A 13 10.31 -14.72 -9.61
N ALA A 14 11.00 -15.72 -9.08
CA ALA A 14 11.35 -15.75 -7.68
C ALA A 14 12.00 -14.41 -7.33
N ASP A 15 11.57 -13.81 -6.23
CA ASP A 15 12.06 -12.54 -5.70
C ASP A 15 13.60 -12.58 -5.55
N PRO A 16 14.39 -11.97 -6.43
CA PRO A 16 15.85 -11.93 -6.29
C PRO A 16 16.29 -10.83 -5.30
N ALA A 17 15.34 -10.10 -4.74
CA ALA A 17 15.59 -8.98 -3.86
C ALA A 17 14.85 -9.25 -2.55
N GLY A 18 15.55 -9.73 -1.55
CA GLY A 18 15.02 -10.17 -0.27
C GLY A 18 13.98 -9.23 0.37
N THR A 19 13.24 -9.74 1.32
CA THR A 19 12.29 -8.96 2.13
C THR A 19 13.02 -7.83 2.86
N PRO A 20 12.48 -6.60 2.93
CA PRO A 20 13.05 -5.51 3.71
C PRO A 20 13.28 -5.91 5.17
N SER A 21 14.34 -5.41 5.78
CA SER A 21 14.61 -5.61 7.21
C SER A 21 13.60 -4.86 8.08
N ALA A 22 13.51 -5.22 9.35
CA ALA A 22 12.65 -4.51 10.32
C ALA A 22 13.00 -3.01 10.40
N ALA A 23 14.27 -2.63 10.33
CA ALA A 23 14.69 -1.24 10.34
C ALA A 23 14.27 -0.49 9.06
N GLN A 24 14.31 -1.17 7.91
CA GLN A 24 13.85 -0.61 6.63
C GLN A 24 12.33 -0.44 6.60
N ASP A 25 11.59 -1.40 7.14
CA ASP A 25 10.14 -1.30 7.31
C ASP A 25 9.76 -0.12 8.22
N GLU A 26 10.45 0.03 9.34
CA GLU A 26 10.22 1.13 10.27
C GLU A 26 10.51 2.48 9.62
N TYR A 27 11.61 2.60 8.88
CA TYR A 27 11.95 3.81 8.15
C TYR A 27 10.86 4.20 7.13
N ALA A 28 10.41 3.24 6.33
CA ALA A 28 9.35 3.48 5.34
C ALA A 28 8.02 3.88 6.01
N MET A 29 7.66 3.25 7.13
CA MET A 29 6.45 3.63 7.88
C MET A 29 6.57 5.03 8.48
N ARG A 30 7.74 5.46 8.94
CA ARG A 30 7.96 6.84 9.41
C ARG A 30 7.75 7.86 8.28
N LEU A 31 8.18 7.55 7.07
CA LEU A 31 7.87 8.40 5.90
C LEU A 31 6.37 8.43 5.60
N ALA A 32 5.66 7.32 5.78
CA ALA A 32 4.20 7.31 5.64
C ALA A 32 3.51 8.17 6.71
N LEU A 33 4.02 8.18 7.94
CA LEU A 33 3.54 9.07 9.01
C LEU A 33 3.77 10.55 8.66
N ASP A 34 4.90 10.90 8.05
CA ASP A 34 5.15 12.25 7.54
C ASP A 34 4.13 12.65 6.46
N GLN A 35 3.75 11.73 5.59
CA GLN A 35 2.68 11.96 4.62
C GLN A 35 1.32 12.17 5.28
N ALA A 36 1.03 11.47 6.36
CA ALA A 36 -0.18 11.71 7.15
C ALA A 36 -0.23 13.13 7.73
N LEU A 37 0.90 13.66 8.18
CA LEU A 37 1.01 15.06 8.63
C LEU A 37 0.74 16.04 7.48
N ASN A 38 1.19 15.74 6.26
CA ASN A 38 0.89 16.56 5.10
C ASN A 38 -0.62 16.62 4.82
N ALA A 39 -1.33 15.49 4.94
CA ALA A 39 -2.79 15.47 4.84
C ALA A 39 -3.43 16.38 5.88
N GLN A 40 -2.99 16.30 7.14
CA GLN A 40 -3.51 17.12 8.24
C GLN A 40 -3.31 18.62 7.97
N LEU A 41 -2.17 19.02 7.44
CA LEU A 41 -1.85 20.42 7.12
C LEU A 41 -2.81 21.04 6.10
N VAL A 42 -3.41 20.24 5.23
CA VAL A 42 -4.38 20.70 4.22
C VAL A 42 -5.83 20.39 4.59
N GLY A 43 -6.09 19.99 5.84
CA GLY A 43 -7.46 19.74 6.33
C GLY A 43 -8.07 18.42 5.92
N GLU A 44 -7.26 17.46 5.50
CA GLU A 44 -7.69 16.10 5.15
C GLU A 44 -7.57 15.16 6.35
N VAL A 45 -8.27 14.03 6.28
CA VAL A 45 -8.06 12.93 7.23
C VAL A 45 -6.61 12.45 7.08
N PRO A 46 -5.79 12.50 8.14
CA PRO A 46 -4.38 12.31 8.06
C PRO A 46 -4.00 10.82 7.92
N VAL A 47 -4.06 10.31 6.73
CA VAL A 47 -3.54 9.02 6.32
C VAL A 47 -2.44 9.26 5.28
N GLY A 48 -1.32 8.58 5.46
CA GLY A 48 -0.18 8.64 4.55
C GLY A 48 0.22 7.26 4.06
N ALA A 49 0.77 7.22 2.86
CA ALA A 49 1.27 6.00 2.24
C ALA A 49 2.60 6.22 1.53
N VAL A 50 3.43 5.18 1.54
CA VAL A 50 4.72 5.13 0.85
C VAL A 50 4.82 3.80 0.12
N ILE A 51 5.25 3.85 -1.13
CA ILE A 51 5.53 2.65 -1.93
C ILE A 51 7.03 2.54 -2.11
N THR A 52 7.56 1.37 -1.79
CA THR A 52 8.96 1.01 -2.05
C THR A 52 9.05 -0.10 -3.07
N HIS A 53 10.16 -0.13 -3.80
CA HIS A 53 10.56 -1.25 -4.62
C HIS A 53 12.02 -1.61 -4.35
N MET A 54 12.39 -2.84 -4.61
CA MET A 54 13.77 -3.29 -4.40
C MET A 54 14.62 -2.95 -5.61
N VAL A 55 15.74 -2.27 -5.38
CA VAL A 55 16.77 -1.98 -6.38
C VAL A 55 18.09 -2.52 -5.86
N ASP A 56 18.66 -3.49 -6.54
CA ASP A 56 19.93 -4.14 -6.13
C ASP A 56 19.94 -4.62 -4.67
N GLY A 57 18.82 -5.20 -4.22
CA GLY A 57 18.66 -5.71 -2.87
C GLY A 57 18.40 -4.65 -1.79
N VAL A 58 18.19 -3.40 -2.19
CA VAL A 58 17.90 -2.28 -1.27
C VAL A 58 16.51 -1.71 -1.57
N PRO A 59 15.63 -1.56 -0.57
CA PRO A 59 14.35 -0.91 -0.77
C PRO A 59 14.55 0.59 -1.02
N GLN A 60 13.96 1.08 -2.09
CA GLN A 60 13.96 2.50 -2.44
C GLN A 60 12.53 3.02 -2.50
N VAL A 61 12.33 4.25 -2.04
CA VAL A 61 11.03 4.93 -2.15
C VAL A 61 10.75 5.23 -3.62
N LEU A 62 9.64 4.68 -4.13
CA LEU A 62 9.18 4.89 -5.49
C LEU A 62 8.17 6.04 -5.55
N ALA A 63 7.20 6.04 -4.65
CA ALA A 63 6.11 7.02 -4.64
C ALA A 63 5.57 7.20 -3.23
N THR A 64 4.94 8.34 -3.01
CA THR A 64 4.26 8.69 -1.77
C THR A 64 2.86 9.19 -2.06
N GLY A 65 1.99 9.17 -1.06
CA GLY A 65 0.65 9.73 -1.15
C GLY A 65 0.10 10.06 0.22
N TYR A 66 -0.83 11.00 0.25
CA TYR A 66 -1.63 11.28 1.43
C TYR A 66 -3.09 11.51 1.04
N ASN A 67 -3.97 11.36 1.99
CA ASN A 67 -5.40 11.47 1.78
C ASN A 67 -5.78 12.84 1.21
N ARG A 68 -6.55 12.88 0.11
CA ARG A 68 -6.92 14.11 -0.61
C ARG A 68 -8.37 14.15 -1.14
N PRO A 69 -9.35 13.42 -0.59
CA PRO A 69 -10.70 13.40 -1.16
C PRO A 69 -11.34 14.77 -1.24
N VAL A 70 -11.19 15.59 -0.21
CA VAL A 70 -11.80 16.94 -0.13
C VAL A 70 -11.06 17.91 -1.06
N THR A 71 -9.74 17.96 -0.98
CA THR A 71 -8.92 18.92 -1.74
C THR A 71 -8.95 18.68 -3.24
N THR A 72 -9.20 17.44 -3.70
CA THR A 72 -9.25 17.08 -5.12
C THR A 72 -10.66 16.79 -5.62
N ASN A 73 -11.69 16.86 -4.76
CA ASN A 73 -13.07 16.45 -5.08
C ASN A 73 -13.13 15.04 -5.69
N ASP A 74 -12.36 14.13 -5.14
CA ASP A 74 -12.25 12.75 -5.59
C ASP A 74 -12.47 11.78 -4.41
N PRO A 75 -13.61 11.11 -4.30
CA PRO A 75 -13.90 10.19 -3.20
C PRO A 75 -12.97 8.98 -3.16
N THR A 76 -12.22 8.73 -4.23
CA THR A 76 -11.26 7.62 -4.30
C THR A 76 -9.84 8.01 -3.92
N ALA A 77 -9.56 9.30 -3.70
CA ALA A 77 -8.22 9.82 -3.44
C ALA A 77 -7.73 9.53 -2.01
N HIS A 78 -7.83 8.27 -1.58
CA HIS A 78 -7.16 7.78 -0.38
C HIS A 78 -5.65 7.76 -0.59
N ALA A 79 -4.88 7.81 0.48
CA ALA A 79 -3.42 7.85 0.44
C ALA A 79 -2.84 6.72 -0.43
N GLU A 80 -3.37 5.51 -0.30
CA GLU A 80 -2.96 4.32 -1.05
C GLU A 80 -3.20 4.51 -2.56
N ILE A 81 -4.37 5.02 -2.94
CA ILE A 81 -4.72 5.25 -4.35
C ILE A 81 -3.84 6.33 -4.95
N VAL A 82 -3.59 7.41 -4.22
CA VAL A 82 -2.71 8.51 -4.67
C VAL A 82 -1.30 7.99 -4.91
N ALA A 83 -0.73 7.25 -3.96
CA ALA A 83 0.60 6.66 -4.09
C ALA A 83 0.67 5.63 -5.23
N LEU A 84 -0.34 4.76 -5.35
CA LEU A 84 -0.42 3.73 -6.40
C LEU A 84 -0.42 4.35 -7.80
N ARG A 85 -1.25 5.36 -8.03
CA ARG A 85 -1.32 6.06 -9.33
C ARG A 85 0.01 6.69 -9.69
N HIS A 86 0.66 7.35 -8.74
CA HIS A 86 1.97 7.94 -8.93
C HIS A 86 3.04 6.89 -9.27
N ALA A 87 3.08 5.79 -8.53
CA ALA A 87 4.00 4.68 -8.80
C ALA A 87 3.78 4.08 -10.19
N ALA A 88 2.53 3.87 -10.58
CA ALA A 88 2.17 3.32 -11.89
C ALA A 88 2.60 4.23 -13.04
N GLU A 89 2.45 5.54 -12.90
CA GLU A 89 2.95 6.52 -13.87
C GLU A 89 4.48 6.48 -13.97
N LEU A 90 5.19 6.47 -12.86
CA LEU A 90 6.66 6.44 -12.83
C LEU A 90 7.23 5.17 -13.46
N LEU A 91 6.59 4.01 -13.23
CA LEU A 91 7.02 2.74 -13.80
C LEU A 91 6.46 2.49 -15.22
N GLY A 92 5.51 3.29 -15.67
CA GLY A 92 4.83 3.07 -16.95
C GLY A 92 4.09 1.73 -17.00
N ASN A 93 3.59 1.26 -15.85
CA ASN A 93 2.93 -0.05 -15.73
C ASN A 93 1.80 0.02 -14.70
N TYR A 94 0.62 -0.49 -15.03
CA TYR A 94 -0.50 -0.58 -14.09
C TYR A 94 -0.33 -1.70 -13.04
N ARG A 95 0.56 -2.63 -13.27
CA ARG A 95 0.97 -3.65 -12.30
C ARG A 95 2.30 -3.26 -11.67
N LEU A 96 2.39 -3.44 -10.36
CA LEU A 96 3.53 -3.04 -9.54
C LEU A 96 4.12 -4.25 -8.80
N PRO A 97 4.52 -5.32 -9.53
CA PRO A 97 5.06 -6.52 -8.90
C PRO A 97 6.34 -6.18 -8.14
N GLY A 98 6.56 -6.87 -7.01
CA GLY A 98 7.74 -6.64 -6.16
C GLY A 98 7.69 -5.35 -5.33
N CYS A 99 6.61 -4.56 -5.42
CA CYS A 99 6.44 -3.37 -4.61
C CYS A 99 5.82 -3.70 -3.25
N THR A 100 6.22 -2.93 -2.24
CA THR A 100 5.63 -2.92 -0.90
C THR A 100 4.96 -1.58 -0.66
N LEU A 101 3.74 -1.61 -0.15
CA LEU A 101 3.05 -0.41 0.34
C LEU A 101 3.12 -0.36 1.86
N TYR A 102 3.46 0.81 2.38
CA TYR A 102 3.34 1.15 3.80
C TYR A 102 2.25 2.21 3.94
N VAL A 103 1.31 1.99 4.82
CA VAL A 103 0.19 2.91 5.05
C VAL A 103 -0.10 3.05 6.54
N THR A 104 -0.42 4.24 6.99
CA THR A 104 -0.59 4.53 8.43
C THR A 104 -1.87 3.96 9.01
N LEU A 105 -2.88 3.66 8.18
CA LEU A 105 -4.16 3.09 8.58
C LEU A 105 -4.47 1.82 7.76
N GLU A 106 -5.09 0.84 8.39
CA GLU A 106 -5.56 -0.38 7.71
C GLU A 106 -6.36 -0.03 6.45
N PRO A 107 -6.03 -0.63 5.28
CA PRO A 107 -6.72 -0.33 4.02
C PRO A 107 -8.21 -0.68 4.07
N CYS A 108 -9.04 0.18 3.51
CA CYS A 108 -10.45 -0.12 3.27
C CYS A 108 -10.62 -1.09 2.08
N ALA A 109 -11.86 -1.56 1.85
CA ALA A 109 -12.14 -2.51 0.77
C ALA A 109 -11.77 -1.98 -0.62
N MET A 110 -12.01 -0.70 -0.90
CA MET A 110 -11.63 -0.06 -2.16
C MET A 110 -10.12 -0.14 -2.38
N CYS A 111 -9.33 0.30 -1.40
CA CYS A 111 -7.87 0.30 -1.49
C CYS A 111 -7.31 -1.11 -1.52
N ALA A 112 -7.82 -2.04 -0.71
CA ALA A 112 -7.38 -3.43 -0.71
C ALA A 112 -7.52 -4.07 -2.09
N MET A 113 -8.67 -3.89 -2.76
CA MET A 113 -8.86 -4.41 -4.10
C MET A 113 -7.98 -3.72 -5.13
N ALA A 114 -7.79 -2.41 -5.05
CA ALA A 114 -6.89 -1.68 -5.94
C ALA A 114 -5.44 -2.19 -5.83
N LEU A 115 -4.95 -2.43 -4.62
CA LEU A 115 -3.62 -2.97 -4.36
C LEU A 115 -3.45 -4.38 -4.91
N MET A 116 -4.46 -5.22 -4.80
CA MET A 116 -4.44 -6.57 -5.39
C MET A 116 -4.52 -6.53 -6.92
N HIS A 117 -5.31 -5.62 -7.51
CA HIS A 117 -5.30 -5.40 -8.96
C HIS A 117 -3.93 -4.96 -9.47
N ALA A 118 -3.23 -4.13 -8.73
CA ALA A 118 -1.86 -3.70 -9.05
C ALA A 118 -0.79 -4.75 -8.75
N ARG A 119 -1.16 -5.89 -8.17
CA ARG A 119 -0.24 -7.01 -7.88
C ARG A 119 0.87 -6.67 -6.88
N PHE A 120 0.54 -5.88 -5.86
CA PHE A 120 1.48 -5.66 -4.76
C PHE A 120 1.92 -6.97 -4.11
N ALA A 121 3.22 -7.09 -3.86
CA ALA A 121 3.76 -8.25 -3.16
C ALA A 121 3.39 -8.21 -1.66
N ARG A 122 3.45 -7.03 -1.06
CA ARG A 122 3.31 -6.84 0.38
C ARG A 122 2.65 -5.51 0.72
N VAL A 123 1.80 -5.52 1.74
CA VAL A 123 1.21 -4.32 2.35
C VAL A 123 1.46 -4.37 3.85
N VAL A 124 1.98 -3.28 4.40
CA VAL A 124 2.23 -3.09 5.83
C VAL A 124 1.42 -1.89 6.30
N PHE A 125 0.57 -2.07 7.29
CA PHE A 125 -0.18 -0.96 7.88
C PHE A 125 0.16 -0.76 9.37
N ALA A 126 0.00 0.47 9.85
CA ALA A 126 0.26 0.80 11.23
C ALA A 126 -0.98 0.49 12.11
N ALA A 127 -1.98 1.35 12.12
CA ALA A 127 -3.15 1.20 12.98
C ALA A 127 -4.28 0.44 12.28
N ARG A 128 -5.04 -0.34 13.08
CA ARG A 128 -6.28 -0.96 12.62
C ARG A 128 -7.40 0.07 12.48
N ASP A 129 -8.28 -0.16 11.52
CA ASP A 129 -9.47 0.65 11.31
C ASP A 129 -10.74 -0.16 11.64
N PRO A 130 -11.34 0.05 12.83
CA PRO A 130 -12.53 -0.68 13.24
C PRO A 130 -13.79 -0.28 12.46
N LYS A 131 -13.76 0.79 11.68
CA LYS A 131 -14.92 1.30 10.93
C LYS A 131 -14.99 0.74 9.51
N THR A 132 -13.86 0.70 8.79
CA THR A 132 -13.82 0.34 7.36
C THR A 132 -12.66 -0.58 6.98
N GLY A 133 -11.87 -1.07 7.93
CA GLY A 133 -10.70 -1.88 7.66
C GLY A 133 -11.03 -3.21 6.97
N ALA A 134 -10.29 -3.52 5.92
CA ALA A 134 -10.48 -4.71 5.09
C ALA A 134 -9.34 -5.73 5.18
N ALA A 135 -8.49 -5.59 6.19
CA ALA A 135 -7.44 -6.56 6.52
C ALA A 135 -7.73 -7.28 7.85
N GLY A 136 -9.00 -7.53 8.13
CA GLY A 136 -9.47 -8.29 9.28
C GLY A 136 -10.34 -7.53 10.28
N SER A 137 -10.34 -6.18 10.29
CA SER A 137 -11.11 -5.43 11.29
C SER A 137 -12.62 -5.48 11.04
N VAL A 138 -13.07 -5.26 9.81
CA VAL A 138 -14.49 -5.33 9.41
C VAL A 138 -14.72 -6.46 8.43
N VAL A 139 -13.90 -6.55 7.40
CA VAL A 139 -13.85 -7.66 6.45
C VAL A 139 -12.39 -8.06 6.25
N ASP A 140 -12.16 -9.24 5.70
CA ASP A 140 -10.82 -9.70 5.33
C ASP A 140 -10.77 -10.05 3.84
N LEU A 141 -10.35 -9.09 3.02
CA LEU A 141 -10.19 -9.29 1.59
C LEU A 141 -8.84 -9.93 1.24
N PHE A 142 -7.80 -9.67 2.01
CA PHE A 142 -6.48 -10.25 1.76
C PHE A 142 -6.44 -11.75 2.04
N GLY A 143 -7.32 -12.26 2.91
CA GLY A 143 -7.45 -13.66 3.23
C GLY A 143 -8.38 -14.46 2.30
N GLN A 144 -8.98 -13.84 1.28
CA GLN A 144 -9.91 -14.51 0.38
C GLN A 144 -9.19 -15.40 -0.64
N ALA A 145 -9.27 -16.71 -0.46
CA ALA A 145 -8.60 -17.68 -1.30
C ALA A 145 -9.07 -17.67 -2.77
N GLN A 146 -10.32 -17.23 -3.04
CA GLN A 146 -10.89 -17.19 -4.39
C GLN A 146 -10.38 -16.04 -5.23
N LEU A 147 -9.75 -15.02 -4.63
CA LEU A 147 -9.18 -13.92 -5.39
C LEU A 147 -7.92 -14.38 -6.15
N ASN A 148 -7.73 -13.83 -7.33
CA ASN A 148 -6.67 -14.26 -8.26
C ASN A 148 -5.27 -13.70 -7.95
N HIS A 149 -5.11 -12.92 -6.91
CA HIS A 149 -3.82 -12.45 -6.41
C HIS A 149 -3.84 -12.44 -4.89
N HIS A 150 -2.71 -12.81 -4.30
CA HIS A 150 -2.53 -12.85 -2.85
C HIS A 150 -1.37 -11.95 -2.45
N THR A 151 -1.71 -10.82 -1.86
CA THR A 151 -0.76 -9.88 -1.26
C THR A 151 -0.51 -10.28 0.19
N THR A 152 0.75 -10.32 0.61
CA THR A 152 1.08 -10.48 2.03
C THR A 152 0.69 -9.22 2.79
N ILE A 153 -0.07 -9.36 3.88
CA ILE A 153 -0.56 -8.26 4.71
C ILE A 153 -0.01 -8.37 6.12
N GLU A 154 0.52 -7.28 6.64
CA GLU A 154 1.04 -7.18 8.01
C GLU A 154 0.55 -5.90 8.66
N GLY A 155 0.13 -5.98 9.92
CA GLY A 155 -0.39 -4.83 10.67
C GLY A 155 0.29 -4.64 12.01
N GLY A 156 0.20 -3.42 12.54
CA GLY A 156 0.67 -3.07 13.87
C GLY A 156 2.02 -2.33 13.91
N LEU A 157 2.69 -2.16 12.77
CA LEU A 157 3.98 -1.48 12.72
C LEU A 157 3.84 0.00 13.10
N LEU A 158 4.47 0.41 14.20
CA LEU A 158 4.39 1.76 14.76
C LEU A 158 2.94 2.25 15.04
N ALA A 159 2.03 1.33 15.32
CA ALA A 159 0.61 1.65 15.57
C ALA A 159 0.42 2.68 16.70
N GLY A 160 1.29 2.67 17.72
CA GLY A 160 1.27 3.63 18.83
C GLY A 160 1.49 5.08 18.37
N LEU A 161 2.34 5.30 17.37
CA LEU A 161 2.61 6.63 16.84
C LEU A 161 1.41 7.20 16.08
N VAL A 162 0.60 6.38 15.44
CA VAL A 162 -0.63 6.81 14.77
C VAL A 162 -1.64 7.33 15.78
N ARG A 163 -1.77 6.69 16.93
CA ARG A 163 -2.68 7.11 18.00
C ARG A 163 -2.27 8.43 18.64
N ASP A 164 -0.97 8.66 18.79
CA ASP A 164 -0.43 9.87 19.40
C ASP A 164 -0.58 11.11 18.52
N THR A 165 -0.79 10.94 17.23
CA THR A 165 -1.04 12.04 16.29
C THR A 165 -2.50 12.52 16.27
N HIS A 166 -3.31 12.16 17.25
CA HIS A 166 -4.70 12.61 17.45
C HIS A 166 -5.64 12.26 16.27
N PHE A 167 -5.55 11.03 15.82
CA PHE A 167 -6.51 10.47 14.90
C PHE A 167 -7.70 9.85 15.62
N ALA A 168 -8.47 10.66 16.26
CA ALA A 168 -9.88 10.37 16.33
C ALA A 168 -10.44 10.75 14.96
N PRO A 169 -11.07 9.83 14.21
CA PRO A 169 -11.79 10.23 13.02
C PRO A 169 -12.76 11.31 13.45
N ALA A 170 -12.69 12.47 12.79
CA ALA A 170 -13.71 13.50 12.99
C ALA A 170 -15.06 12.82 12.79
N GLU A 171 -15.92 12.92 13.77
CA GLU A 171 -17.29 12.44 13.66
C GLU A 171 -17.91 13.17 12.45
N LEU A 172 -18.19 12.42 11.41
CA LEU A 172 -18.99 12.89 10.28
C LEU A 172 -20.45 12.66 10.60
#